data_b045afa0f06a593cdb63855b66a0d761
#
_entry.id   b045afa0f06a593cdb63855b66a0d761
#
_cell.length_a   1.000
_cell.length_b   1.000
_cell.length_c   1.000
_cell.angle_alpha   90.00
_cell.angle_beta   90.00
_cell.angle_gamma   90.00
#
_symmetry.space_group_name_H-M   'P 1'
#
loop_
_entity.id
_entity.type
_entity.pdbx_description
1 polymer ?
#
loop_
_entity_poly.entity_id
_entity_poly.type
_entity_poly.pdbx_seq_one_letter_code
_entity_poly.pdbx_strand_id
1 'polypeptide(L)'
;MRYLAAIFAFLTLCALSTGSAVGSEYVDIKEVTMRLEGDNATFELNYTLDTFTRFYVTTLGCRYLEPELISFLGGYSDVRLVKADIDGAAVQVVGAGKYNSGYYLFDSMPFGSKDKPLKEGIARFSVVYPGGRVRTFYNVTATQNVFSQAAKPLATPAKAKSQTKQG
;
A
#
# COMPACT_ATOMS: atom_id res chain seq x y z
N MET A 1 48.36 -22.57 21.23
CA MET A 1 48.11 -21.12 21.37
C MET A 1 48.02 -20.35 20.04
N ARG A 2 48.70 -20.77 18.96
CA ARG A 2 48.68 -20.04 17.65
C ARG A 2 47.34 -20.11 16.94
N TYR A 3 46.52 -21.15 17.11
CA TYR A 3 45.20 -21.32 16.48
C TYR A 3 44.09 -20.53 17.19
N LEU A 4 44.22 -20.30 18.51
CA LEU A 4 43.26 -19.51 19.28
C LEU A 4 43.28 -18.03 18.83
N ALA A 5 44.45 -17.50 18.51
CA ALA A 5 44.59 -16.12 18.01
C ALA A 5 43.96 -15.93 16.59
N ALA A 6 44.07 -16.95 15.73
CA ALA A 6 43.48 -16.94 14.41
C ALA A 6 41.93 -16.99 14.43
N ILE A 7 41.35 -17.77 15.36
CA ILE A 7 39.89 -17.86 15.56
C ILE A 7 39.33 -16.53 16.09
N PHE A 8 40.08 -15.90 17.04
CA PHE A 8 39.67 -14.58 17.56
C PHE A 8 39.74 -13.48 16.51
N ALA A 9 40.76 -13.49 15.64
CA ALA A 9 40.89 -12.55 14.55
C ALA A 9 39.78 -12.72 13.50
N PHE A 10 39.32 -13.96 13.24
CA PHE A 10 38.21 -14.21 12.31
C PHE A 10 36.85 -13.79 12.90
N LEU A 11 36.64 -13.96 14.21
CA LEU A 11 35.43 -13.55 14.91
C LEU A 11 35.32 -12.00 14.98
N THR A 12 36.41 -11.29 15.15
CA THR A 12 36.42 -9.82 15.16
C THR A 12 36.21 -9.21 13.77
N LEU A 13 36.64 -9.90 12.71
CA LEU A 13 36.41 -9.43 11.34
C LEU A 13 34.94 -9.56 10.92
N CYS A 14 34.21 -10.57 11.44
CA CYS A 14 32.77 -10.69 11.21
C CYS A 14 31.91 -9.65 11.95
N ALA A 15 32.42 -9.05 13.04
CA ALA A 15 31.70 -8.06 13.84
C ALA A 15 31.75 -6.64 13.26
N LEU A 16 32.59 -6.37 12.26
CA LEU A 16 32.74 -5.04 11.62
C LEU A 16 31.85 -4.85 10.39
N SER A 17 31.10 -5.87 9.99
CA SER A 17 30.05 -5.72 8.98
C SER A 17 28.73 -5.26 9.64
N THR A 18 28.77 -4.12 10.36
CA THR A 18 27.58 -3.30 10.56
C THR A 18 27.26 -2.67 9.21
N GLY A 19 26.70 -3.46 8.33
CA GLY A 19 26.09 -2.97 7.12
C GLY A 19 25.05 -1.93 7.53
N SER A 20 25.29 -0.68 7.20
CA SER A 20 24.27 0.34 7.19
C SER A 20 23.07 -0.27 6.50
N ALA A 21 21.95 -0.37 7.19
CA ALA A 21 20.68 -0.72 6.58
C ALA A 21 20.33 0.42 5.62
N VAL A 22 20.88 0.32 4.42
CA VAL A 22 20.43 1.08 3.25
C VAL A 22 18.99 0.72 3.09
N GLY A 23 18.12 1.71 2.96
CA GLY A 23 16.68 1.53 2.88
C GLY A 23 16.30 0.41 1.94
N SER A 24 15.20 -0.26 2.21
CA SER A 24 14.77 -1.47 1.54
C SER A 24 14.76 -1.34 0.01
N GLU A 25 15.89 -1.62 -0.60
CA GLU A 25 16.06 -1.67 -2.06
C GLU A 25 15.54 -2.98 -2.65
N TYR A 26 15.01 -3.89 -1.81
CA TYR A 26 14.58 -5.21 -2.26
C TYR A 26 13.16 -5.25 -2.83
N VAL A 27 12.36 -4.21 -2.61
CA VAL A 27 11.03 -4.05 -3.23
C VAL A 27 11.02 -2.74 -4.02
N ASP A 28 11.04 -2.85 -5.33
CA ASP A 28 11.04 -1.71 -6.24
C ASP A 28 9.64 -1.55 -6.84
N ILE A 29 8.87 -0.59 -6.31
CA ILE A 29 7.48 -0.33 -6.72
C ILE A 29 7.48 0.50 -8.00
N LYS A 30 6.98 -0.09 -9.07
CA LYS A 30 6.94 0.51 -10.41
C LYS A 30 5.64 1.25 -10.67
N GLU A 31 4.54 0.68 -10.25
CA GLU A 31 3.22 1.21 -10.51
C GLU A 31 2.31 1.07 -9.30
N VAL A 32 1.45 2.05 -9.12
CA VAL A 32 0.43 2.06 -8.07
C VAL A 32 -0.91 2.44 -8.66
N THR A 33 -1.93 1.63 -8.38
CA THR A 33 -3.33 1.95 -8.73
C THR A 33 -4.14 2.09 -7.45
N MET A 34 -4.70 3.29 -7.23
CA MET A 34 -5.59 3.59 -6.11
C MET A 34 -7.04 3.50 -6.58
N ARG A 35 -7.81 2.56 -6.05
CA ARG A 35 -9.26 2.43 -6.29
C ARG A 35 -10.02 3.09 -5.14
N LEU A 36 -10.95 3.98 -5.48
CA LEU A 36 -11.77 4.70 -4.50
C LEU A 36 -13.10 3.95 -4.27
N GLU A 37 -13.38 3.61 -3.02
CA GLU A 37 -14.57 2.85 -2.62
C GLU A 37 -15.21 3.50 -1.38
N GLY A 38 -16.09 4.47 -1.60
CA GLY A 38 -16.64 5.27 -0.50
C GLY A 38 -15.55 6.08 0.17
N ASP A 39 -15.40 5.91 1.48
CA ASP A 39 -14.33 6.50 2.31
C ASP A 39 -13.03 5.69 2.33
N ASN A 40 -13.03 4.49 1.75
CA ASN A 40 -11.88 3.61 1.70
C ASN A 40 -11.14 3.72 0.37
N ALA A 41 -9.89 3.30 0.37
CA ALA A 41 -9.09 3.17 -0.84
C ALA A 41 -8.37 1.82 -0.86
N THR A 42 -8.38 1.15 -2.00
CA THR A 42 -7.57 -0.04 -2.24
C THR A 42 -6.41 0.31 -3.16
N PHE A 43 -5.19 0.06 -2.69
CA PHE A 43 -3.97 0.28 -3.45
C PHE A 43 -3.49 -1.05 -4.03
N GLU A 44 -3.44 -1.15 -5.35
CA GLU A 44 -2.81 -2.24 -6.08
C GLU A 44 -1.39 -1.79 -6.41
N LEU A 45 -0.40 -2.49 -5.86
CA LEU A 45 1.02 -2.22 -6.00
C LEU A 45 1.62 -3.23 -6.97
N ASN A 46 2.26 -2.77 -8.03
CA ASN A 46 3.10 -3.57 -8.92
C ASN A 46 4.56 -3.28 -8.61
N TYR A 47 5.32 -4.32 -8.31
CA TYR A 47 6.72 -4.20 -7.91
C TYR A 47 7.60 -5.31 -8.49
N THR A 48 8.89 -5.07 -8.42
CA THR A 48 9.90 -6.08 -8.68
C THR A 48 10.70 -6.35 -7.40
N LEU A 49 11.03 -7.63 -7.18
CA LEU A 49 11.84 -8.06 -6.05
C LEU A 49 13.25 -8.37 -6.54
N ASP A 50 14.26 -8.04 -5.72
CA ASP A 50 15.60 -8.53 -5.95
C ASP A 50 15.67 -10.07 -5.84
N THR A 51 16.75 -10.67 -6.30
CA THR A 51 16.90 -12.13 -6.38
C THR A 51 16.79 -12.81 -5.02
N PHE A 52 17.35 -12.21 -3.96
CA PHE A 52 17.33 -12.79 -2.62
C PHE A 52 15.94 -12.72 -2.01
N THR A 53 15.30 -11.57 -2.07
CA THR A 53 13.94 -11.38 -1.57
C THR A 53 12.95 -12.28 -2.30
N ARG A 54 13.11 -12.42 -3.62
CA ARG A 54 12.30 -13.35 -4.42
C ARG A 54 12.44 -14.79 -3.93
N PHE A 55 13.66 -15.23 -3.60
CA PHE A 55 13.91 -16.55 -3.02
C PHE A 55 13.23 -16.69 -1.65
N TYR A 56 13.37 -15.70 -0.75
CA TYR A 56 12.72 -15.70 0.56
C TYR A 56 11.20 -15.76 0.44
N VAL A 57 10.61 -14.92 -0.42
CA VAL A 57 9.16 -14.88 -0.64
C VAL A 57 8.64 -16.21 -1.20
N THR A 58 9.38 -16.85 -2.10
CA THR A 58 9.01 -18.16 -2.65
C THR A 58 9.07 -19.26 -1.58
N THR A 59 9.98 -19.15 -0.61
CA THR A 59 10.21 -20.18 0.42
C THR A 59 9.35 -19.96 1.67
N LEU A 60 9.23 -18.71 2.14
CA LEU A 60 8.57 -18.33 3.40
C LEU A 60 7.15 -17.76 3.17
N GLY A 61 6.81 -17.45 1.92
CA GLY A 61 5.53 -16.84 1.56
C GLY A 61 5.56 -15.31 1.51
N CYS A 62 4.59 -14.75 0.77
CA CYS A 62 4.51 -13.31 0.50
C CYS A 62 4.22 -12.44 1.74
N ARG A 63 3.80 -13.02 2.87
CA ARG A 63 3.62 -12.29 4.13
C ARG A 63 4.91 -11.66 4.66
N TYR A 64 6.06 -12.16 4.24
CA TYR A 64 7.35 -11.54 4.54
C TYR A 64 7.44 -10.09 4.08
N LEU A 65 6.71 -9.72 3.03
CA LEU A 65 6.68 -8.36 2.46
C LEU A 65 5.72 -7.41 3.20
N GLU A 66 4.83 -7.92 4.06
CA GLU A 66 3.77 -7.14 4.71
C GLU A 66 4.28 -5.87 5.41
N PRO A 67 5.35 -5.91 6.25
CA PRO A 67 5.83 -4.71 6.92
C PRO A 67 6.30 -3.62 5.95
N GLU A 68 6.93 -4.01 4.84
CA GLU A 68 7.44 -3.09 3.84
C GLU A 68 6.32 -2.46 3.02
N LEU A 69 5.33 -3.27 2.59
CA LEU A 69 4.17 -2.80 1.84
C LEU A 69 3.29 -1.85 2.67
N ILE A 70 3.12 -2.12 3.97
CA ILE A 70 2.43 -1.23 4.90
C ILE A 70 3.24 0.06 5.10
N SER A 71 4.55 -0.05 5.30
CA SER A 71 5.45 1.11 5.45
C SER A 71 5.45 2.03 4.24
N PHE A 72 5.27 1.48 3.03
CA PHE A 72 5.16 2.25 1.81
C PHE A 72 3.94 3.20 1.80
N LEU A 73 2.86 2.83 2.48
CA LEU A 73 1.67 3.66 2.67
C LEU A 73 1.62 4.30 4.07
N GLY A 74 2.78 4.48 4.70
CA GLY A 74 2.91 4.96 6.09
C GLY A 74 2.38 6.37 6.37
N GLY A 75 1.91 7.10 5.36
CA GLY A 75 1.14 8.34 5.52
C GLY A 75 -0.29 8.12 6.02
N TYR A 76 -0.82 6.90 5.91
CA TYR A 76 -2.16 6.51 6.33
C TYR A 76 -2.15 5.79 7.68
N SER A 77 -3.23 5.88 8.45
CA SER A 77 -3.31 5.35 9.83
C SER A 77 -3.84 3.92 9.94
N ASP A 78 -4.73 3.50 9.04
CA ASP A 78 -5.32 2.14 9.06
C ASP A 78 -5.07 1.45 7.73
N VAL A 79 -3.90 0.81 7.62
CA VAL A 79 -3.39 0.14 6.42
C VAL A 79 -3.40 -1.37 6.65
N ARG A 80 -4.02 -2.13 5.75
CA ARG A 80 -4.17 -3.58 5.85
C ARG A 80 -3.77 -4.27 4.56
N LEU A 81 -2.86 -5.23 4.66
CA LEU A 81 -2.54 -6.09 3.53
C LEU A 81 -3.72 -7.04 3.24
N VAL A 82 -4.30 -6.95 2.06
CA VAL A 82 -5.37 -7.84 1.59
C VAL A 82 -4.80 -9.06 0.91
N LYS A 83 -3.85 -8.84 0.00
CA LYS A 83 -3.19 -9.89 -0.78
C LYS A 83 -1.76 -9.45 -1.11
N ALA A 84 -0.83 -10.39 -1.11
CA ALA A 84 0.50 -10.20 -1.68
C ALA A 84 0.85 -11.39 -2.56
N ASP A 85 1.52 -11.10 -3.66
CA ASP A 85 2.05 -12.03 -4.63
C ASP A 85 3.54 -11.72 -4.88
N ILE A 86 4.18 -12.42 -5.79
CA ILE A 86 5.62 -12.25 -6.09
C ILE A 86 5.93 -10.96 -6.86
N ASP A 87 4.96 -10.39 -7.52
CA ASP A 87 5.08 -9.22 -8.41
C ASP A 87 4.04 -8.12 -8.12
N GLY A 88 3.16 -8.35 -7.14
CA GLY A 88 2.14 -7.37 -6.79
C GLY A 88 1.47 -7.63 -5.46
N ALA A 89 0.83 -6.58 -4.93
CA ALA A 89 0.05 -6.65 -3.71
C ALA A 89 -1.20 -5.78 -3.78
N ALA A 90 -2.22 -6.15 -3.02
CA ALA A 90 -3.39 -5.32 -2.75
C ALA A 90 -3.39 -4.92 -1.27
N VAL A 91 -3.42 -3.63 -1.00
CA VAL A 91 -3.41 -3.04 0.34
C VAL A 91 -4.62 -2.15 0.48
N GLN A 92 -5.43 -2.37 1.49
CA GLN A 92 -6.59 -1.56 1.79
C GLN A 92 -6.26 -0.51 2.85
N VAL A 93 -6.70 0.71 2.61
CA VAL A 93 -6.67 1.81 3.58
C VAL A 93 -8.10 2.16 3.98
N VAL A 94 -8.40 1.99 5.26
CA VAL A 94 -9.73 2.28 5.81
C VAL A 94 -9.78 3.75 6.22
N GLY A 95 -10.88 4.45 5.88
CA GLY A 95 -11.04 5.86 6.21
C GLY A 95 -10.03 6.79 5.51
N ALA A 96 -9.54 6.43 4.33
CA ALA A 96 -8.64 7.25 3.53
C ALA A 96 -9.29 8.55 3.06
N GLY A 97 -10.60 8.53 2.85
CA GLY A 97 -11.40 9.66 2.38
C GLY A 97 -12.25 10.29 3.48
N LYS A 98 -12.26 11.62 3.56
CA LYS A 98 -13.09 12.40 4.48
C LYS A 98 -14.39 12.81 3.79
N TYR A 99 -15.53 12.47 4.39
CA TYR A 99 -16.83 12.89 3.86
C TYR A 99 -17.05 14.39 4.04
N ASN A 100 -17.43 15.04 2.95
CA ASN A 100 -17.82 16.47 2.96
C ASN A 100 -18.90 16.74 1.91
N SER A 101 -20.09 17.11 2.37
CA SER A 101 -21.18 17.62 1.53
C SER A 101 -21.49 16.78 0.29
N GLY A 102 -21.55 15.45 0.41
CA GLY A 102 -21.86 14.54 -0.71
C GLY A 102 -20.65 14.05 -1.49
N TYR A 103 -19.44 14.38 -1.05
CA TYR A 103 -18.19 13.93 -1.64
C TYR A 103 -17.28 13.33 -0.59
N TYR A 104 -16.44 12.38 -1.01
CA TYR A 104 -15.28 11.93 -0.25
C TYR A 104 -14.03 12.63 -0.78
N LEU A 105 -13.29 13.27 0.11
CA LEU A 105 -12.05 13.98 -0.17
C LEU A 105 -10.88 13.10 0.28
N PHE A 106 -9.95 12.82 -0.60
CA PHE A 106 -8.74 12.07 -0.36
C PHE A 106 -7.57 13.04 -0.43
N ASP A 107 -6.94 13.27 0.72
CA ASP A 107 -5.79 14.15 0.81
C ASP A 107 -4.55 13.51 0.19
N SER A 108 -3.63 14.33 -0.31
CA SER A 108 -2.34 13.87 -0.79
C SER A 108 -1.49 13.39 0.39
N MET A 109 -0.99 12.15 0.27
CA MET A 109 -0.13 11.51 1.27
C MET A 109 1.18 11.08 0.61
N PRO A 110 2.34 11.36 1.23
CA PRO A 110 3.62 10.93 0.70
C PRO A 110 3.71 9.40 0.72
N PHE A 111 4.36 8.84 -0.29
CA PHE A 111 4.75 7.43 -0.30
C PHE A 111 6.03 7.24 0.53
N GLY A 112 6.13 6.07 1.17
CA GLY A 112 7.17 5.77 2.12
C GLY A 112 6.81 6.18 3.55
N SER A 113 7.64 5.74 4.50
CA SER A 113 7.49 6.13 5.91
C SER A 113 8.14 7.49 6.18
N LYS A 114 7.85 8.08 7.34
CA LYS A 114 8.49 9.32 7.79
C LYS A 114 10.03 9.20 7.84
N ASP A 115 10.52 8.01 8.20
CA ASP A 115 11.95 7.73 8.34
C ASP A 115 12.61 7.35 7.00
N LYS A 116 11.79 6.89 6.05
CA LYS A 116 12.22 6.44 4.72
C LYS A 116 11.27 6.97 3.65
N PRO A 117 11.30 8.28 3.37
CA PRO A 117 10.48 8.85 2.30
C PRO A 117 10.97 8.34 0.95
N LEU A 118 10.04 8.19 0.01
CA LEU A 118 10.37 7.80 -1.34
C LEU A 118 11.22 8.89 -2.01
N LYS A 119 12.44 8.55 -2.43
CA LYS A 119 13.39 9.51 -3.05
C LYS A 119 13.13 9.68 -4.55
N GLU A 120 12.77 8.58 -5.21
CA GLU A 120 12.46 8.57 -6.64
C GLU A 120 10.96 8.44 -6.85
N GLY A 121 10.43 9.15 -7.83
CA GLY A 121 9.00 9.12 -8.13
C GLY A 121 8.58 7.77 -8.71
N ILE A 122 7.37 7.31 -8.35
CA ILE A 122 6.75 6.14 -8.95
C ILE A 122 6.48 6.43 -10.42
N ALA A 123 6.89 5.52 -11.30
CA ALA A 123 6.77 5.72 -12.74
C ALA A 123 5.32 5.99 -13.18
N ARG A 124 4.35 5.26 -12.60
CA ARG A 124 2.93 5.44 -12.91
C ARG A 124 2.04 5.30 -11.66
N PHE A 125 1.25 6.33 -11.40
CA PHE A 125 0.20 6.33 -10.38
C PHE A 125 -1.15 6.57 -11.04
N SER A 126 -2.09 5.64 -10.84
CA SER A 126 -3.43 5.72 -11.43
C SER A 126 -4.49 5.77 -10.34
N VAL A 127 -5.48 6.64 -10.49
CA VAL A 127 -6.64 6.72 -9.61
C VAL A 127 -7.87 6.24 -10.37
N VAL A 128 -8.51 5.20 -9.87
CA VAL A 128 -9.75 4.63 -10.42
C VAL A 128 -10.91 5.11 -9.58
N TYR A 129 -11.79 5.86 -10.19
CA TYR A 129 -13.00 6.40 -9.56
C TYR A 129 -14.16 5.38 -9.61
N PRO A 130 -15.12 5.48 -8.70
CA PRO A 130 -16.40 4.79 -8.86
C PRO A 130 -17.00 5.11 -10.25
N GLY A 131 -17.44 4.06 -10.96
CA GLY A 131 -17.89 4.20 -12.37
C GLY A 131 -16.79 4.00 -13.42
N GLY A 132 -15.57 3.63 -13.01
CA GLY A 132 -14.51 3.15 -13.91
C GLY A 132 -13.67 4.24 -14.58
N ARG A 133 -13.91 5.52 -14.31
CA ARG A 133 -13.05 6.59 -14.82
C ARG A 133 -11.67 6.50 -14.18
N VAL A 134 -10.61 6.65 -14.98
CA VAL A 134 -9.22 6.59 -14.53
C VAL A 134 -8.50 7.91 -14.80
N ARG A 135 -7.69 8.36 -13.83
CA ARG A 135 -6.71 9.45 -14.01
C ARG A 135 -5.33 8.90 -13.70
N THR A 136 -4.37 9.19 -14.56
CA THR A 136 -3.00 8.72 -14.42
C THR A 136 -2.05 9.90 -14.23
N PHE A 137 -1.07 9.72 -13.36
CA PHE A 137 -0.01 10.65 -13.03
C PHE A 137 1.33 9.92 -13.16
N TYR A 138 2.38 10.65 -13.47
CA TYR A 138 3.70 10.07 -13.71
C TYR A 138 4.73 10.72 -12.80
N ASN A 139 5.74 9.93 -12.42
CA ASN A 139 6.87 10.37 -11.61
C ASN A 139 6.43 11.08 -10.31
N VAL A 140 5.56 10.44 -9.52
CA VAL A 140 5.00 11.03 -8.30
C VAL A 140 5.61 10.41 -7.05
N THR A 141 5.85 11.21 -6.02
CA THR A 141 6.32 10.78 -4.70
C THR A 141 5.22 10.76 -3.64
N ALA A 142 4.00 11.14 -4.02
CA ALA A 142 2.85 11.21 -3.15
C ALA A 142 1.56 10.88 -3.93
N THR A 143 0.52 10.44 -3.24
CA THR A 143 -0.83 10.39 -3.81
C THR A 143 -1.29 11.80 -4.16
N GLN A 144 -2.32 11.91 -5.00
CA GLN A 144 -2.85 13.20 -5.42
C GLN A 144 -4.12 13.53 -4.64
N ASN A 145 -4.37 14.83 -4.42
CA ASN A 145 -5.66 15.29 -3.91
C ASN A 145 -6.75 14.92 -4.93
N VAL A 146 -7.66 14.06 -4.53
CA VAL A 146 -8.77 13.63 -5.37
C VAL A 146 -10.07 13.64 -4.58
N PHE A 147 -11.18 13.79 -5.27
CA PHE A 147 -12.51 13.70 -4.67
C PHE A 147 -13.38 12.75 -5.49
N SER A 148 -14.23 12.01 -4.77
CA SER A 148 -15.18 11.06 -5.32
C SER A 148 -16.58 11.42 -4.85
N GLN A 149 -17.56 11.40 -5.73
CA GLN A 149 -18.95 11.60 -5.33
C GLN A 149 -19.41 10.43 -4.48
N ALA A 150 -20.01 10.70 -3.32
CA ALA A 150 -20.63 9.67 -2.51
C ALA A 150 -21.77 9.02 -3.30
N ALA A 151 -21.80 7.69 -3.32
CA ALA A 151 -22.90 6.98 -3.96
C ALA A 151 -24.21 7.44 -3.31
N LYS A 152 -25.18 7.88 -4.14
CA LYS A 152 -26.50 8.21 -3.64
C LYS A 152 -27.08 6.95 -2.99
N PRO A 153 -27.55 7.00 -1.71
CA PRO A 153 -28.17 5.84 -1.10
C PRO A 153 -29.27 5.33 -2.03
N LEU A 154 -29.21 4.05 -2.39
CA LEU A 154 -30.30 3.42 -3.14
C LEU A 154 -31.55 3.60 -2.29
N ALA A 155 -32.53 4.38 -2.79
CA ALA A 155 -33.77 4.59 -2.08
C ALA A 155 -34.35 3.19 -1.80
N THR A 156 -34.41 2.79 -0.53
CA THR A 156 -35.08 1.55 -0.11
C THR A 156 -36.50 1.64 -0.65
N PRO A 157 -36.97 0.66 -1.45
CA PRO A 157 -38.34 0.69 -1.97
C PRO A 157 -39.28 0.77 -0.77
N ALA A 158 -40.07 1.83 -0.72
CA ALA A 158 -41.04 2.06 0.33
C ALA A 158 -41.92 0.79 0.43
N LYS A 159 -41.94 0.14 1.60
CA LYS A 159 -42.80 -0.99 1.92
C LYS A 159 -44.21 -0.60 1.55
N ALA A 160 -44.76 -1.21 0.49
CA ALA A 160 -46.17 -1.06 0.10
C ALA A 160 -47.02 -1.44 1.30
N LYS A 161 -47.72 -0.48 1.88
CA LYS A 161 -48.75 -0.72 2.90
C LYS A 161 -49.81 -1.56 2.27
N SER A 162 -49.90 -2.85 2.63
CA SER A 162 -51.04 -3.69 2.33
C SER A 162 -52.24 -3.09 3.05
N GLN A 163 -53.12 -2.43 2.31
CA GLN A 163 -54.43 -2.07 2.80
C GLN A 163 -55.25 -3.38 2.85
N THR A 164 -55.38 -3.92 4.04
CA THR A 164 -56.39 -4.95 4.31
C THR A 164 -57.74 -4.25 4.34
N LYS A 165 -58.52 -4.49 3.28
CA LYS A 165 -59.88 -4.06 3.16
C LYS A 165 -60.72 -5.10 3.92
N GLN A 166 -61.19 -4.76 5.13
CA GLN A 166 -62.28 -5.51 5.80
C GLN A 166 -63.57 -5.12 5.12
N GLY A 167 -64.22 -6.13 4.60
CA GLY A 167 -65.64 -6.14 4.23
C GLY A 167 -66.35 -7.15 5.08
#